data_54d9ad6c479e5b05b23fc0a909b508f7
#
_entry.id   54d9ad6c479e5b05b23fc0a909b508f7
#
_cell.length_a   1.000
_cell.length_b   1.000
_cell.length_c   1.000
_cell.angle_alpha   90.00
_cell.angle_beta   90.00
_cell.angle_gamma   90.00
#
_symmetry.space_group_name_H-M   'P 1'
#
loop_
_entity.id
_entity.type
_entity.pdbx_description
1 polymer ?
#
loop_
_entity_poly.entity_id
_entity_poly.type
_entity_poly.pdbx_seq_one_letter_code
_entity_poly.pdbx_strand_id
1 'polypeptide(L)'
;MKMAFYFDQSRCMGCNSCTVACKDYYDVNPGPVRYRKQFTYEADDSAGGFYSLVMSCNHCEEPACMEACSVGAISKRADGIVIVDRDKCEDLQACVLMCPFAEPGIADDKQ
;
A
#
# COMPACT_ATOMS: atom_id res chain seq x y z
N MET A 1 -9.27 -7.91 -17.69
CA MET A 1 -8.02 -8.65 -17.40
C MET A 1 -7.47 -8.17 -16.07
N LYS A 2 -7.22 -9.08 -15.15
CA LYS A 2 -6.63 -8.73 -13.85
C LYS A 2 -5.11 -8.62 -14.01
N MET A 3 -4.55 -7.51 -13.53
CA MET A 3 -3.11 -7.26 -13.55
C MET A 3 -2.51 -7.50 -12.16
N ALA A 4 -1.23 -7.82 -12.11
CA ALA A 4 -0.51 -8.01 -10.85
C ALA A 4 0.91 -7.47 -10.95
N PHE A 5 1.49 -7.15 -9.78
CA PHE A 5 2.92 -6.87 -9.66
C PHE A 5 3.65 -8.12 -9.20
N TYR A 6 4.79 -8.39 -9.80
CA TYR A 6 5.72 -9.42 -9.36
C TYR A 6 6.91 -8.78 -8.63
N PHE A 7 7.19 -9.27 -7.44
CA PHE A 7 8.33 -8.82 -6.64
C PHE A 7 9.24 -10.01 -6.34
N ASP A 8 10.50 -9.90 -6.76
CA ASP A 8 11.54 -10.90 -6.47
C ASP A 8 12.38 -10.42 -5.27
N GLN A 9 12.09 -10.97 -4.11
CA GLN A 9 12.77 -10.62 -2.86
C GLN A 9 14.27 -10.96 -2.90
N SER A 10 14.67 -11.98 -3.62
CA SER A 10 16.07 -12.39 -3.73
C SER A 10 16.96 -11.35 -4.41
N ARG A 11 16.37 -10.46 -5.20
CA ARG A 11 17.06 -9.40 -5.93
C ARG A 11 16.91 -8.02 -5.31
N CYS A 12 16.10 -7.89 -4.26
CA CYS A 12 15.85 -6.60 -3.62
C CYS A 12 17.02 -6.21 -2.72
N MET A 13 17.57 -5.02 -2.95
CA MET A 13 18.65 -4.43 -2.14
C MET A 13 18.17 -3.35 -1.17
N GLY A 14 16.86 -3.09 -1.09
CA GLY A 14 16.30 -2.09 -0.17
C GLY A 14 16.57 -0.64 -0.56
N CYS A 15 16.82 -0.34 -1.82
CA CYS A 15 17.22 1.00 -2.27
C CYS A 15 16.09 2.04 -2.30
N ASN A 16 14.84 1.64 -2.09
CA ASN A 16 13.64 2.50 -2.15
C ASN A 16 13.34 3.15 -3.51
N SER A 17 14.04 2.80 -4.57
CA SER A 17 13.79 3.37 -5.91
C SER A 17 12.36 3.14 -6.38
N CYS A 18 11.78 1.99 -6.11
CA CYS A 18 10.39 1.67 -6.47
C CYS A 18 9.38 2.53 -5.69
N THR A 19 9.67 2.85 -4.43
CA THR A 19 8.84 3.74 -3.61
C THR A 19 8.88 5.17 -4.14
N VAL A 20 10.07 5.67 -4.45
CA VAL A 20 10.28 7.03 -4.98
C VAL A 20 9.68 7.16 -6.38
N ALA A 21 9.89 6.17 -7.25
CA ALA A 21 9.31 6.16 -8.59
C ALA A 21 7.77 6.19 -8.57
N CYS A 22 7.16 5.46 -7.63
CA CYS A 22 5.71 5.46 -7.45
C CYS A 22 5.20 6.83 -6.97
N LYS A 23 5.91 7.46 -6.03
CA LYS A 23 5.57 8.81 -5.56
C LYS A 23 5.67 9.85 -6.68
N ASP A 24 6.73 9.78 -7.47
CA ASP A 24 6.95 10.69 -8.58
C ASP A 24 5.88 10.53 -9.66
N TYR A 25 5.57 9.29 -10.03
CA TYR A 25 4.56 9.00 -11.05
C TYR A 25 3.16 9.50 -10.67
N TYR A 26 2.78 9.38 -9.41
CA TYR A 26 1.45 9.77 -8.91
C TYR A 26 1.41 11.14 -8.24
N ASP A 27 2.50 11.90 -8.32
CA ASP A 27 2.61 13.25 -7.75
C ASP A 27 2.26 13.29 -6.25
N VAL A 28 2.75 12.30 -5.50
CA VAL A 28 2.54 12.20 -4.05
C VAL A 28 3.55 13.08 -3.32
N ASN A 29 3.07 14.02 -2.52
CA ASN A 29 3.90 14.95 -1.76
C ASN A 29 4.90 14.25 -0.82
N PRO A 30 6.01 14.89 -0.47
CA PRO A 30 6.90 14.41 0.57
C PRO A 30 6.14 14.18 1.87
N GLY A 31 6.37 13.03 2.51
CA GLY A 31 5.67 12.67 3.74
C GLY A 31 5.55 11.16 3.92
N PRO A 32 4.83 10.74 4.96
CA PRO A 32 4.72 9.33 5.34
C PRO A 32 3.86 8.50 4.37
N VAL A 33 2.96 9.14 3.61
CA VAL A 33 2.06 8.43 2.71
C VAL A 33 2.81 7.88 1.51
N ARG A 34 2.67 6.59 1.27
CA ARG A 34 3.32 5.86 0.17
C ARG A 34 2.40 4.77 -0.31
N TYR A 35 2.19 4.67 -1.62
CA TYR A 35 1.43 3.57 -2.21
C TYR A 35 2.24 2.28 -2.29
N ARG A 36 3.56 2.39 -2.24
CA ARG A 36 4.49 1.26 -2.21
C ARG A 36 5.48 1.49 -1.08
N LYS A 37 5.55 0.53 -0.18
CA LYS A 37 6.37 0.59 1.04
C LYS A 37 7.45 -0.47 0.97
N GLN A 38 8.66 -0.08 1.32
CA GLN A 38 9.80 -0.99 1.45
C GLN A 38 10.16 -1.11 2.92
N PHE A 39 10.35 -2.35 3.37
CA PHE A 39 10.79 -2.67 4.71
C PHE A 39 12.07 -3.49 4.62
N THR A 40 13.01 -3.21 5.52
CA THR A 40 14.25 -3.99 5.65
C THR A 40 14.26 -4.63 7.03
N TYR A 41 14.55 -5.92 7.07
CA TYR A 41 14.62 -6.71 8.28
C TYR A 41 16.01 -7.32 8.41
N GLU A 42 16.49 -7.42 9.65
CA GLU A 42 17.69 -8.14 9.98
C GLU A 42 17.34 -9.61 10.24
N ALA A 43 18.12 -10.51 9.67
CA ALA A 43 17.92 -11.95 9.89
C ALA A 43 18.44 -12.37 11.28
N ASP A 44 17.66 -13.16 12.00
CA ASP A 44 17.96 -13.66 13.34
C ASP A 44 18.88 -14.89 13.32
N ASP A 45 19.66 -15.08 12.28
CA ASP A 45 20.56 -16.21 12.16
C ASP A 45 22.00 -15.82 12.48
N SER A 46 22.82 -16.84 12.80
CA SER A 46 24.23 -16.66 13.13
C SER A 46 25.09 -16.20 11.94
N ALA A 47 24.56 -16.28 10.74
CA ALA A 47 25.23 -15.80 9.53
C ALA A 47 25.11 -14.29 9.35
N GLY A 48 24.13 -13.67 10.01
CA GLY A 48 23.78 -12.28 9.83
C GLY A 48 23.29 -11.99 8.41
N GLY A 49 22.48 -11.00 8.24
CA GLY A 49 22.01 -10.62 6.92
C GLY A 49 20.78 -9.74 6.99
N PHE A 50 20.50 -9.11 5.87
CA PHE A 50 19.33 -8.28 5.72
C PHE A 50 18.47 -8.81 4.57
N TYR A 51 17.15 -8.74 4.75
CA TYR A 51 16.22 -8.97 3.66
C TYR A 51 15.22 -7.84 3.58
N SER A 52 14.74 -7.59 2.39
CA SER A 52 13.80 -6.51 2.14
C SER A 52 12.50 -7.06 1.58
N LEU A 53 11.41 -6.40 1.95
CA LEU A 53 10.08 -6.69 1.47
C LEU A 53 9.47 -5.41 0.92
N VAL A 54 8.88 -5.50 -0.27
CA VAL A 54 8.13 -4.40 -0.87
C VAL A 54 6.66 -4.78 -0.88
N MET A 55 5.85 -3.94 -0.27
CA MET A 55 4.40 -4.13 -0.19
C MET A 55 3.67 -2.96 -0.84
N SER A 56 2.53 -3.26 -1.42
CA SER A 56 1.53 -2.31 -1.89
C SER A 56 0.15 -2.93 -1.72
N CYS A 57 -0.91 -2.18 -1.98
CA CYS A 57 -2.26 -2.70 -1.89
C CYS A 57 -2.42 -3.98 -2.72
N ASN A 58 -2.95 -5.03 -2.12
CA ASN A 58 -3.17 -6.31 -2.78
C ASN A 58 -4.48 -6.37 -3.57
N HIS A 59 -5.28 -5.31 -3.56
CA HIS A 59 -6.58 -5.27 -4.22
C HIS A 59 -7.40 -6.55 -3.93
N CYS A 60 -7.58 -6.84 -2.65
CA CYS A 60 -8.14 -8.09 -2.13
C CYS A 60 -9.42 -8.51 -2.85
N GLU A 61 -9.66 -9.80 -2.96
CA GLU A 61 -10.91 -10.33 -3.52
C GLU A 61 -12.12 -9.88 -2.68
N GLU A 62 -11.99 -9.99 -1.35
CA GLU A 62 -12.96 -9.48 -0.37
C GLU A 62 -12.29 -8.39 0.47
N PRO A 63 -12.32 -7.11 0.03
CA PRO A 63 -11.55 -6.07 0.71
C PRO A 63 -12.22 -5.64 2.02
N ALA A 64 -11.62 -6.01 3.14
CA ALA A 64 -12.09 -5.62 4.48
C ALA A 64 -12.14 -4.10 4.67
N CYS A 65 -11.25 -3.37 4.00
CA CYS A 65 -11.27 -1.90 4.02
C CYS A 65 -12.54 -1.31 3.40
N MET A 66 -13.09 -1.95 2.37
CA MET A 66 -14.34 -1.54 1.75
C MET A 66 -15.54 -1.76 2.70
N GLU A 67 -15.56 -2.89 3.39
CA GLU A 67 -16.62 -3.20 4.37
C GLU A 67 -16.56 -2.26 5.57
N ALA A 68 -15.35 -1.86 6.00
CA ALA A 68 -15.15 -0.98 7.13
C ALA A 68 -15.48 0.49 6.83
N CYS A 69 -15.55 0.89 5.57
CA CYS A 69 -15.81 2.26 5.18
C CYS A 69 -17.32 2.58 5.22
N SER A 70 -17.77 3.22 6.31
CA SER A 70 -19.19 3.54 6.52
C SER A 70 -19.75 4.56 5.53
N VAL A 71 -18.90 5.40 4.96
CA VAL A 71 -19.31 6.43 3.96
C VAL A 71 -19.25 5.92 2.52
N GLY A 72 -18.84 4.66 2.31
CA GLY A 72 -18.79 4.06 0.98
C GLY A 72 -17.77 4.69 0.04
N ALA A 73 -16.68 5.24 0.58
CA ALA A 73 -15.61 5.87 -0.21
C ALA A 73 -14.73 4.85 -0.93
N ILE A 74 -14.73 3.59 -0.50
CA ILE A 74 -13.90 2.53 -1.09
C ILE A 74 -14.80 1.63 -1.93
N SER A 75 -14.38 1.38 -3.16
CA SER A 75 -15.10 0.52 -4.10
C SER A 75 -14.13 -0.37 -4.89
N LYS A 76 -14.67 -1.47 -5.41
CA LYS A 76 -13.90 -2.38 -6.25
C LYS A 76 -14.43 -2.31 -7.69
N ARG A 77 -13.52 -2.06 -8.62
CA ARG A 77 -13.83 -2.00 -10.05
C ARG A 77 -14.01 -3.41 -10.63
N ALA A 78 -14.63 -3.48 -11.80
CA ALA A 78 -14.84 -4.74 -12.52
C ALA A 78 -13.52 -5.46 -12.90
N ASP A 79 -12.43 -4.71 -13.09
CA ASP A 79 -11.09 -5.25 -13.33
C ASP A 79 -10.36 -5.73 -12.08
N GLY A 80 -11.01 -5.65 -10.90
CA GLY A 80 -10.48 -6.09 -9.62
C GLY A 80 -9.70 -5.04 -8.84
N ILE A 81 -9.56 -3.82 -9.37
CA ILE A 81 -8.85 -2.74 -8.70
C ILE A 81 -9.73 -2.12 -7.62
N VAL A 82 -9.20 -2.04 -6.40
CA VAL A 82 -9.84 -1.34 -5.27
C VAL A 82 -9.38 0.11 -5.30
N ILE A 83 -10.33 1.03 -5.32
CA ILE A 83 -10.09 2.47 -5.40
C ILE A 83 -10.77 3.21 -4.25
N VAL A 84 -10.23 4.36 -3.91
CA VAL A 84 -10.77 5.27 -2.90
C VAL A 84 -11.27 6.54 -3.60
N ASP A 85 -12.53 6.89 -3.34
CA ASP A 85 -13.09 8.16 -3.75
C ASP A 85 -12.75 9.21 -2.68
N ARG A 86 -11.82 10.08 -3.01
CA ARG A 86 -11.29 11.09 -2.07
C ARG A 86 -12.32 12.12 -1.67
N ASP A 87 -13.29 12.41 -2.55
CA ASP A 87 -14.36 13.38 -2.27
C ASP A 87 -15.35 12.86 -1.23
N LYS A 88 -15.54 11.53 -1.18
CA LYS A 88 -16.41 10.86 -0.19
C LYS A 88 -15.66 10.51 1.10
N CYS A 89 -14.34 10.47 1.09
CA CYS A 89 -13.55 10.07 2.24
C CYS A 89 -13.64 11.12 3.37
N GLU A 90 -14.06 10.68 4.55
CA GLU A 90 -14.18 11.52 5.74
C GLU A 90 -13.06 11.26 6.77
N ASP A 91 -11.95 10.64 6.34
CA ASP A 91 -10.78 10.35 7.16
C ASP A 91 -11.08 9.57 8.46
N LEU A 92 -12.06 8.67 8.41
CA LEU A 92 -12.51 7.88 9.56
C LEU A 92 -11.50 6.83 10.03
N GLN A 93 -10.46 6.59 9.25
CA GLN A 93 -9.34 5.66 9.53
C GLN A 93 -9.73 4.19 9.75
N ALA A 94 -11.00 3.82 9.64
CA ALA A 94 -11.43 2.44 9.82
C ALA A 94 -10.75 1.48 8.83
N CYS A 95 -10.54 1.93 7.59
CA CYS A 95 -9.83 1.16 6.57
C CYS A 95 -8.37 0.87 6.95
N VAL A 96 -7.70 1.80 7.65
CA VAL A 96 -6.32 1.63 8.13
C VAL A 96 -6.26 0.54 9.18
N LEU A 97 -7.21 0.53 10.12
CA LEU A 97 -7.28 -0.45 11.21
C LEU A 97 -7.66 -1.86 10.70
N MET A 98 -8.52 -1.92 9.69
CA MET A 98 -9.03 -3.20 9.18
C MET A 98 -8.11 -3.86 8.15
N CYS A 99 -7.18 -3.11 7.56
CA CYS A 99 -6.24 -3.68 6.59
C CYS A 99 -5.17 -4.52 7.29
N PRO A 100 -5.08 -5.85 7.04
CA PRO A 100 -4.06 -6.68 7.66
C PRO A 100 -2.64 -6.36 7.19
N PHE A 101 -2.52 -5.63 6.08
CA PHE A 101 -1.23 -5.24 5.49
C PHE A 101 -0.86 -3.79 5.80
N ALA A 102 -1.68 -3.05 6.54
CA ALA A 102 -1.49 -1.64 6.89
C ALA A 102 -1.22 -0.73 5.68
N GLU A 103 -1.88 -1.02 4.56
CA GLU A 103 -1.64 -0.30 3.30
C GLU A 103 -2.34 1.06 3.20
N PRO A 104 -3.60 1.22 3.61
CA PRO A 104 -4.21 2.54 3.55
C PRO A 104 -3.48 3.56 4.42
N GLY A 105 -3.36 4.76 3.91
CA GLY A 105 -2.80 5.89 4.64
C GLY A 105 -3.64 7.13 4.40
N ILE A 106 -3.57 8.05 5.34
CA ILE A 106 -4.28 9.32 5.27
C ILE A 106 -3.23 10.42 5.35
N ALA A 107 -3.24 11.31 4.36
CA ALA A 107 -2.41 12.50 4.34
C ALA A 107 -3.23 13.73 4.72
N ASP A 108 -2.56 14.75 5.25
CA ASP A 108 -3.20 16.01 5.65
C ASP A 108 -3.85 16.72 4.45
N ASP A 109 -3.35 16.46 3.24
CA ASP A 109 -3.83 17.02 1.97
C ASP A 109 -4.79 16.07 1.22
N LYS A 110 -5.27 15.03 1.86
CA LYS A 110 -6.16 14.00 1.27
C LYS A 110 -5.58 13.23 0.09
N GLN A 111 -4.27 13.09 0.04
CA GLN A 111 -3.60 12.25 -0.98
C GLN A 111 -3.68 10.75 -0.68
#